data_291015c8c999caa62bcc0090c58f1812
#
_entry.id   291015c8c999caa62bcc0090c58f1812
#
_cell.length_a   1.000
_cell.length_b   1.000
_cell.length_c   1.000
_cell.angle_alpha   90.00
_cell.angle_beta   90.00
_cell.angle_gamma   90.00
#
_symmetry.space_group_name_H-M   'P 1'
#
loop_
_entity.id
_entity.type
_entity.pdbx_description
1 polymer ?
#
loop_
_entity_poly.entity_id
_entity_poly.type
_entity_poly.pdbx_seq_one_letter_code
_entity_poly.pdbx_strand_id
1 'polypeptide(L)'
;MVLSPGEVEMLQKLGQIPFLPVVRRRDDPTPYYLEDDDYSVEEYSLILQCLEKRQLISLDFDKPLSGAYRNAESHHLRGSFALTARGQQVLELIEIHGV
;
A
#
# COMPACT_ATOMS: atom_id res chain seq x y z
N MET A 1 -0.93 13.76 13.72
CA MET A 1 -1.34 13.13 12.47
C MET A 1 -2.55 12.24 12.72
N VAL A 2 -3.60 12.43 11.96
CA VAL A 2 -4.80 11.60 12.07
C VAL A 2 -4.84 10.66 10.87
N LEU A 3 -4.91 9.36 11.16
CA LEU A 3 -5.00 8.31 10.14
C LEU A 3 -6.40 7.72 10.12
N SER A 4 -6.91 7.42 8.93
CA SER A 4 -8.17 6.70 8.79
C SER A 4 -7.99 5.23 9.20
N PRO A 5 -9.09 4.52 9.55
CA PRO A 5 -8.98 3.09 9.85
C PRO A 5 -8.31 2.28 8.75
N GLY A 6 -8.59 2.59 7.48
CA GLY A 6 -7.98 1.89 6.34
C GLY A 6 -6.47 2.13 6.25
N GLU A 7 -6.03 3.35 6.54
CA GLU A 7 -4.60 3.67 6.57
C GLU A 7 -3.88 2.90 7.70
N VAL A 8 -4.49 2.86 8.89
CA VAL A 8 -3.94 2.11 10.02
C VAL A 8 -3.83 0.61 9.67
N GLU A 9 -4.88 0.04 9.12
CA GLU A 9 -4.90 -1.37 8.74
C GLU A 9 -3.84 -1.69 7.69
N MET A 10 -3.62 -0.80 6.73
CA MET A 10 -2.59 -1.01 5.70
C MET A 10 -1.18 -0.96 6.32
N LEU A 11 -0.92 -0.03 7.23
CA LEU A 11 0.36 0.02 7.94
C LEU A 11 0.59 -1.24 8.76
N GLN A 12 -0.44 -1.73 9.45
CA GLN A 12 -0.36 -2.97 10.23
C GLN A 12 -0.07 -4.18 9.35
N LYS A 13 -0.70 -4.23 8.17
CA LYS A 13 -0.46 -5.30 7.20
C LYS A 13 0.99 -5.28 6.73
N LEU A 14 1.54 -4.12 6.43
CA LEU A 14 2.94 -3.97 6.03
C LEU A 14 3.91 -4.25 7.17
N GLY A 15 3.46 -4.15 8.41
CA GLY A 15 4.26 -4.58 9.56
C GLY A 15 4.45 -6.09 9.64
N GLN A 16 3.54 -6.84 9.05
CA GLN A 16 3.59 -8.31 9.03
C GLN A 16 4.17 -8.86 7.72
N ILE A 17 3.92 -8.18 6.61
CA ILE A 17 4.37 -8.58 5.27
C ILE A 17 5.23 -7.45 4.73
N PRO A 18 6.54 -7.66 4.49
CA PRO A 18 7.46 -6.56 4.16
C PRO A 18 7.13 -5.84 2.85
N PHE A 19 6.57 -6.55 1.88
CA PHE A 19 6.22 -5.98 0.58
C PHE A 19 4.85 -6.46 0.16
N LEU A 20 4.03 -5.55 -0.36
CA LEU A 20 2.73 -5.88 -0.92
C LEU A 20 2.68 -5.49 -2.40
N PRO A 21 1.92 -6.23 -3.21
CA PRO A 21 1.84 -5.94 -4.63
C PRO A 21 0.96 -4.73 -4.92
N VAL A 22 1.36 -3.95 -5.91
CA VAL A 22 0.60 -2.80 -6.39
C VAL A 22 0.66 -2.78 -7.91
N VAL A 23 -0.38 -2.27 -8.54
CA VAL A 23 -0.43 -2.11 -10.00
C VAL A 23 -0.81 -0.68 -10.35
N ARG A 24 -0.47 -0.26 -11.57
CA ARG A 24 -0.95 0.99 -12.14
C ARG A 24 -1.11 0.84 -13.64
N ARG A 25 -1.83 1.76 -14.25
CA ARG A 25 -1.91 1.83 -15.71
C ARG A 25 -0.68 2.55 -16.26
N ARG A 26 -0.33 2.27 -17.52
CA ARG A 26 0.86 2.85 -18.15
C ARG A 26 0.83 4.38 -18.20
N ASP A 27 -0.35 4.94 -18.47
CA ASP A 27 -0.55 6.38 -18.65
C ASP A 27 -1.10 7.07 -17.41
N ASP A 28 -1.19 6.35 -16.29
CA ASP A 28 -1.79 6.87 -15.06
C ASP A 28 -0.97 6.41 -13.86
N PRO A 29 -0.40 7.32 -13.07
CA PRO A 29 0.40 6.94 -11.90
C PRO A 29 -0.41 6.47 -10.72
N THR A 30 -1.75 6.50 -10.79
CA THR A 30 -2.62 6.10 -9.68
C THR A 30 -2.37 4.64 -9.30
N PRO A 31 -1.99 4.36 -8.05
CA PRO A 31 -1.75 2.99 -7.60
C PRO A 31 -3.05 2.28 -7.27
N TYR A 32 -3.10 0.98 -7.55
CA TYR A 32 -4.23 0.13 -7.19
C TYR A 32 -3.75 -1.10 -6.45
N TYR A 33 -4.44 -1.44 -5.37
CA TYR A 33 -4.20 -2.65 -4.60
C TYR A 33 -5.39 -3.60 -4.83
N LEU A 34 -5.12 -4.76 -5.43
CA LEU A 34 -6.16 -5.67 -5.90
C LEU A 34 -6.17 -7.01 -5.16
N GLU A 35 -5.36 -7.15 -4.09
CA GLU A 35 -5.12 -8.44 -3.44
C GLU A 35 -6.14 -8.77 -2.36
N ASP A 36 -6.97 -7.84 -1.95
CA ASP A 36 -8.03 -8.12 -1.00
C ASP A 36 -9.25 -7.21 -1.26
N ASP A 37 -10.36 -7.51 -0.60
CA ASP A 37 -11.65 -6.89 -0.88
C ASP A 37 -12.32 -6.26 0.36
N ASP A 38 -11.56 -6.04 1.43
CA ASP A 38 -12.09 -5.37 2.63
C ASP A 38 -12.53 -3.94 2.33
N TYR A 39 -11.92 -3.33 1.34
CA TYR A 39 -12.29 -2.00 0.83
C TYR A 39 -12.42 -2.10 -0.69
N SER A 40 -13.12 -1.14 -1.29
CA SER A 40 -13.22 -1.08 -2.75
C SER A 40 -11.86 -0.74 -3.37
N VAL A 41 -11.73 -0.98 -4.67
CA VAL A 41 -10.51 -0.66 -5.41
C VAL A 41 -10.18 0.83 -5.28
N GLU A 42 -11.20 1.68 -5.37
CA GLU A 42 -11.06 3.14 -5.26
C GLU A 42 -10.63 3.55 -3.85
N GLU A 43 -11.19 2.93 -2.82
CA GLU A 43 -10.83 3.21 -1.44
C GLU A 43 -9.39 2.81 -1.15
N TYR A 44 -8.96 1.63 -1.59
CA TYR A 44 -7.56 1.21 -1.46
C TYR A 44 -6.62 2.16 -2.19
N SER A 45 -7.01 2.62 -3.38
CA SER A 45 -6.20 3.57 -4.13
C SER A 45 -6.00 4.87 -3.34
N LEU A 46 -7.06 5.38 -2.74
CA LEU A 46 -6.96 6.59 -1.90
C LEU A 46 -6.11 6.36 -0.65
N ILE A 47 -6.23 5.20 -0.02
CA ILE A 47 -5.39 4.83 1.12
C ILE A 47 -3.92 4.86 0.74
N LEU A 48 -3.56 4.23 -0.38
CA LEU A 48 -2.17 4.20 -0.84
C LEU A 48 -1.67 5.60 -1.19
N GLN A 49 -2.47 6.41 -1.87
CA GLN A 49 -2.08 7.77 -2.22
C GLN A 49 -1.86 8.64 -0.98
N CYS A 50 -2.72 8.52 0.02
CA CYS A 50 -2.57 9.27 1.26
C CYS A 50 -1.32 8.85 2.03
N LEU A 51 -1.05 7.55 2.12
CA LEU A 51 0.14 7.04 2.80
C LEU A 51 1.42 7.45 2.07
N GLU A 52 1.42 7.39 0.74
CA GLU A 52 2.57 7.81 -0.05
C GLU A 52 2.83 9.31 0.09
N LYS A 53 1.79 10.11 0.02
CA LYS A 53 1.90 11.56 0.17
C LYS A 53 2.50 11.96 1.53
N ARG A 54 2.19 11.19 2.57
CA ARG A 54 2.74 11.40 3.91
C ARG A 54 4.12 10.76 4.09
N GLN A 55 4.63 10.11 3.04
CA GLN A 55 5.93 9.45 3.06
C GLN A 55 6.01 8.29 4.06
N LEU A 56 4.88 7.63 4.28
CA LEU A 56 4.79 6.46 5.17
C LEU A 56 5.02 5.15 4.43
N ILE A 57 4.77 5.15 3.11
CA ILE A 57 5.07 4.01 2.23
C ILE A 57 5.84 4.52 1.01
N SER A 58 6.55 3.60 0.37
CA SER A 58 7.19 3.86 -0.92
C SER A 58 6.73 2.81 -1.92
N LEU A 59 6.40 3.26 -3.13
CA LEU A 59 5.99 2.40 -4.24
C LEU A 59 7.15 2.27 -5.22
N ASP A 60 7.35 1.06 -5.74
CA ASP A 60 8.43 0.79 -6.69
C ASP A 60 7.90 -0.13 -7.79
N PHE A 61 7.69 0.44 -8.99
CA PHE A 61 7.18 -0.29 -10.14
C PHE A 61 8.29 -1.00 -10.94
N ASP A 62 9.52 -0.93 -10.46
CA ASP A 62 10.64 -1.70 -11.01
C ASP A 62 10.91 -2.98 -10.22
N LYS A 63 10.15 -3.22 -9.15
CA LYS A 63 10.34 -4.38 -8.26
C LYS A 63 9.04 -5.17 -8.08
N PRO A 64 8.57 -5.85 -9.11
CA PRO A 64 7.37 -6.68 -8.97
C PRO A 64 7.64 -7.89 -8.08
N LEU A 65 6.58 -8.39 -7.43
CA LEU A 65 6.64 -9.57 -6.58
C LEU A 65 6.24 -10.80 -7.40
N SER A 66 6.84 -11.94 -7.12
CA SER A 66 6.44 -13.21 -7.74
C SER A 66 5.25 -13.82 -6.99
N GLY A 67 4.37 -14.51 -7.72
CA GLY A 67 3.23 -15.20 -7.13
C GLY A 67 2.05 -14.31 -6.73
N ALA A 68 2.11 -13.03 -7.06
CA ALA A 68 1.06 -12.07 -6.78
C ALA A 68 0.30 -11.69 -8.06
N TYR A 69 -0.57 -10.67 -7.97
CA TYR A 69 -1.26 -10.07 -9.12
C TYR A 69 -2.33 -10.95 -9.76
N ARG A 70 -3.04 -11.75 -8.95
CA ARG A 70 -4.10 -12.63 -9.47
C ARG A 70 -5.20 -11.87 -10.20
N ASN A 71 -5.52 -10.66 -9.73
CA ASN A 71 -6.59 -9.84 -10.28
C ASN A 71 -6.07 -8.73 -11.21
N ALA A 72 -4.76 -8.70 -11.46
CA ALA A 72 -4.17 -7.74 -12.39
C ALA A 72 -4.41 -8.16 -13.83
N GLU A 73 -4.65 -7.17 -14.69
CA GLU A 73 -4.80 -7.40 -16.12
C GLU A 73 -3.46 -7.24 -16.83
N SER A 74 -3.39 -7.70 -18.09
CA SER A 74 -2.14 -7.69 -18.86
C SER A 74 -1.58 -6.29 -19.10
N HIS A 75 -2.45 -5.27 -19.14
CA HIS A 75 -2.03 -3.89 -19.36
C HIS A 75 -1.51 -3.20 -18.10
N HIS A 76 -1.67 -3.82 -16.92
CA HIS A 76 -1.20 -3.24 -15.67
C HIS A 76 0.32 -3.36 -15.55
N LEU A 77 0.98 -2.27 -15.15
CA LEU A 77 2.36 -2.32 -14.68
C LEU A 77 2.35 -2.80 -13.24
N ARG A 78 3.24 -3.74 -12.95
CA ARG A 78 3.30 -4.42 -11.65
C ARG A 78 4.47 -3.91 -10.84
N GLY A 79 4.23 -3.65 -9.57
CA GLY A 79 5.24 -3.18 -8.64
C GLY A 79 4.98 -3.66 -7.24
N SER A 80 5.71 -3.11 -6.29
CA SER A 80 5.54 -3.41 -4.88
C SER A 80 5.57 -2.13 -4.05
N PHE A 81 5.06 -2.21 -2.83
CA PHE A 81 5.18 -1.11 -1.88
C PHE A 81 5.52 -1.65 -0.50
N ALA A 82 6.17 -0.80 0.27
CA ALA A 82 6.68 -1.15 1.60
C ALA A 82 6.65 0.07 2.50
N LEU A 83 6.81 -0.16 3.81
CA LEU A 83 6.97 0.93 4.77
C LEU A 83 8.27 1.67 4.51
N THR A 84 8.22 2.99 4.64
CA THR A 84 9.43 3.82 4.79
C THR A 84 9.89 3.75 6.26
N ALA A 85 11.07 4.30 6.56
CA ALA A 85 11.51 4.45 7.94
C ALA A 85 10.49 5.25 8.77
N ARG A 86 9.91 6.30 8.19
CA ARG A 86 8.87 7.09 8.83
C ARG A 86 7.60 6.27 9.07
N GLY A 87 7.21 5.45 8.10
CA GLY A 87 6.06 4.55 8.24
C GLY A 87 6.26 3.54 9.34
N GLN A 88 7.47 2.99 9.47
CA GLN A 88 7.80 2.07 10.55
C GLN A 88 7.69 2.75 11.92
N GLN A 89 8.15 3.99 12.04
CA GLN A 89 8.03 4.76 13.29
C GLN A 89 6.56 5.00 13.66
N VAL A 90 5.75 5.37 12.67
CA VAL A 90 4.31 5.59 12.91
C VAL A 90 3.63 4.30 13.33
N LEU A 91 3.96 3.18 12.68
CA LEU A 91 3.41 1.87 13.03
C LEU A 91 3.77 1.50 14.48
N GLU A 92 5.02 1.74 14.89
CA GLU A 92 5.45 1.48 16.27
C GLU A 92 4.63 2.29 17.27
N LEU A 93 4.36 3.57 16.97
CA LEU A 93 3.52 4.40 17.82
C LEU A 93 2.09 3.86 17.93
N ILE A 94 1.53 3.39 16.82
CA ILE A 94 0.20 2.77 16.80
C ILE A 94 0.18 1.52 17.69
N GLU A 95 1.21 0.68 17.61
CA GLU A 95 1.30 -0.56 18.39
C GLU A 95 1.48 -0.30 19.88
N ILE A 96 2.19 0.77 20.24
CA ILE A 96 2.44 1.13 21.63
C ILE A 96 1.22 1.80 22.27
N HIS A 97 0.61 2.74 21.56
CA HIS A 97 -0.46 3.59 22.13
C HIS A 97 -1.87 3.14 21.73
N GLY A 98 -1.97 2.19 20.81
CA GLY A 98 -3.24 1.81 20.23
C GLY A 98 -3.72 2.85 19.21
N VAL A 99 -4.90 2.65 18.72
CA VAL A 99 -5.49 3.48 17.67
C VAL A 99 -6.67 4.25 18.21
#